data_39e093be44399ae3e516f8fc6b260fee
#
_entry.id   39e093be44399ae3e516f8fc6b260fee
#
_cell.length_a   1.000
_cell.length_b   1.000
_cell.length_c   1.000
_cell.angle_alpha   90.00
_cell.angle_beta   90.00
_cell.angle_gamma   90.00
#
_symmetry.space_group_name_H-M   'P 1'
#
loop_
_entity.id
_entity.type
_entity.pdbx_description
1 polymer ?
#
loop_
_entity_poly.entity_id
_entity_poly.type
_entity_poly.pdbx_seq_one_letter_code
_entity_poly.pdbx_strand_id
1 'polypeptide(L)'
;MKLKILSLFVALAAGVGHASAAEGELALGTEGAYPPWSMADAAGNVTGFDADVGNLLCEKLAVKCRFVVQAFDGLIPALKAKRFDVIISGMSITEDRRKEIDFSVGYAELANMFVAPKGSDLAAITDYDTLLKALDGKKVGVQAGTTHAHFLEKKVPDADIKTYDTLDQMQIDLATGRIDTAFADVSALQDFLAKPDGKNFQLVDVKILSTVDPTLGEGVGVGIAKDNTELKAKINKALCELVADGSVGKSSEKWFKMDISRPCQ
;
A
#
# COMPACT_ATOMS: atom_id res chain seq x y z
N MET A 1 -81.08 -31.32 -23.62
CA MET A 1 -80.19 -30.16 -23.74
C MET A 1 -78.94 -30.46 -22.96
N LYS A 2 -77.85 -30.89 -23.66
CA LYS A 2 -76.59 -31.33 -23.03
C LYS A 2 -75.58 -30.11 -23.13
N LEU A 3 -75.24 -29.55 -21.98
CA LEU A 3 -74.27 -28.47 -21.88
C LEU A 3 -72.84 -29.03 -21.90
N LYS A 4 -72.04 -28.70 -22.90
CA LYS A 4 -70.61 -29.04 -22.97
C LYS A 4 -69.81 -27.95 -22.29
N ILE A 5 -69.15 -28.31 -21.17
CA ILE A 5 -68.20 -27.43 -20.48
C ILE A 5 -66.84 -27.58 -21.21
N LEU A 6 -66.37 -26.47 -21.77
CA LEU A 6 -65.05 -26.37 -22.42
C LEU A 6 -64.03 -25.95 -21.37
N SER A 7 -63.19 -26.85 -20.93
CA SER A 7 -62.08 -26.55 -19.99
C SER A 7 -60.92 -25.88 -20.74
N LEU A 8 -60.68 -24.61 -20.40
CA LEU A 8 -59.54 -23.84 -20.91
C LEU A 8 -58.31 -24.11 -20.02
N PHE A 9 -57.34 -24.84 -20.53
CA PHE A 9 -56.05 -25.01 -19.88
C PHE A 9 -55.19 -23.75 -20.14
N VAL A 10 -54.94 -22.92 -19.11
CA VAL A 10 -53.95 -21.86 -19.13
C VAL A 10 -52.61 -22.47 -18.75
N ALA A 11 -51.70 -22.59 -19.70
CA ALA A 11 -50.31 -22.97 -19.43
C ALA A 11 -49.56 -21.77 -18.85
N LEU A 12 -49.27 -21.83 -17.55
CA LEU A 12 -48.43 -20.87 -16.85
C LEU A 12 -46.96 -21.16 -17.23
N ALA A 13 -46.40 -20.43 -18.16
CA ALA A 13 -44.96 -20.48 -18.44
C ALA A 13 -44.22 -19.85 -17.27
N ALA A 14 -43.65 -20.69 -16.39
CA ALA A 14 -42.72 -20.24 -15.36
C ALA A 14 -41.44 -19.77 -16.05
N GLY A 15 -41.31 -18.46 -16.21
CA GLY A 15 -40.05 -17.82 -16.59
C GLY A 15 -39.02 -18.12 -15.51
N VAL A 16 -38.01 -18.94 -15.85
CA VAL A 16 -36.82 -19.13 -15.03
C VAL A 16 -36.02 -17.80 -15.11
N GLY A 17 -36.36 -16.89 -14.20
CA GLY A 17 -35.53 -15.73 -13.96
C GLY A 17 -34.15 -16.20 -13.51
N HIS A 18 -33.16 -16.01 -14.35
CA HIS A 18 -31.77 -16.11 -13.94
C HIS A 18 -31.60 -15.04 -12.84
N ALA A 19 -31.59 -15.46 -11.58
CA ALA A 19 -31.11 -14.63 -10.50
C ALA A 19 -29.65 -14.33 -10.83
N SER A 20 -29.39 -13.10 -11.32
CA SER A 20 -28.04 -12.56 -11.36
C SER A 20 -27.55 -12.66 -9.92
N ALA A 21 -26.53 -13.49 -9.67
CA ALA A 21 -25.86 -13.51 -8.38
C ALA A 21 -25.53 -12.05 -8.07
N ALA A 22 -25.96 -11.55 -6.92
CA ALA A 22 -25.58 -10.22 -6.47
C ALA A 22 -24.06 -10.20 -6.50
N GLU A 23 -23.47 -9.34 -7.33
CA GLU A 23 -22.03 -9.14 -7.38
C GLU A 23 -21.59 -8.78 -5.96
N GLY A 24 -20.73 -9.61 -5.36
CA GLY A 24 -20.17 -9.34 -4.05
C GLY A 24 -19.42 -8.00 -4.08
N GLU A 25 -19.32 -7.32 -2.97
CA GLU A 25 -18.48 -6.13 -2.79
C GLU A 25 -17.25 -6.52 -1.97
N LEU A 26 -16.07 -6.01 -2.33
CA LEU A 26 -14.83 -6.11 -1.56
C LEU A 26 -14.43 -4.71 -1.10
N ALA A 27 -14.40 -4.49 0.21
CA ALA A 27 -13.97 -3.24 0.80
C ALA A 27 -12.44 -3.25 1.00
N LEU A 28 -11.77 -2.27 0.41
CA LEU A 28 -10.31 -2.13 0.37
C LEU A 28 -9.89 -0.95 1.25
N GLY A 29 -9.21 -1.20 2.37
CA GLY A 29 -8.62 -0.16 3.22
C GLY A 29 -7.32 0.36 2.61
N THR A 30 -7.19 1.68 2.49
CA THR A 30 -5.99 2.34 1.96
C THR A 30 -5.76 3.67 2.66
N GLU A 31 -4.52 4.18 2.64
CA GLU A 31 -4.19 5.45 3.29
C GLU A 31 -4.73 6.66 2.51
N GLY A 32 -4.52 6.69 1.20
CA GLY A 32 -4.94 7.80 0.35
C GLY A 32 -4.13 9.10 0.51
N ALA A 33 -2.98 9.06 1.17
CA ALA A 33 -2.10 10.22 1.41
C ALA A 33 -0.61 9.91 1.19
N TYR A 34 -0.31 8.85 0.41
CA TYR A 34 1.05 8.40 0.13
C TYR A 34 1.30 8.25 -1.38
N PRO A 35 1.54 9.35 -2.11
CA PRO A 35 1.83 9.28 -3.54
C PRO A 35 3.17 8.58 -3.83
N PRO A 36 3.28 7.81 -4.94
CA PRO A 36 2.23 7.48 -5.90
C PRO A 36 1.49 6.16 -5.58
N TRP A 37 1.65 5.58 -4.37
CA TRP A 37 0.97 4.37 -3.93
C TRP A 37 -0.55 4.56 -3.87
N SER A 38 -1.00 5.51 -3.05
CA SER A 38 -2.43 5.85 -2.94
C SER A 38 -2.64 7.33 -2.67
N MET A 39 -3.61 7.92 -3.38
CA MET A 39 -4.01 9.33 -3.26
C MET A 39 -5.53 9.41 -3.26
N ALA A 40 -6.11 10.09 -2.27
CA ALA A 40 -7.54 10.35 -2.19
C ALA A 40 -7.81 11.82 -2.49
N ASP A 41 -8.83 12.10 -3.31
CA ASP A 41 -9.35 13.45 -3.49
C ASP A 41 -10.35 13.83 -2.39
N ALA A 42 -10.79 15.09 -2.40
CA ALA A 42 -11.75 15.58 -1.41
C ALA A 42 -13.14 14.90 -1.48
N ALA A 43 -13.46 14.23 -2.60
CA ALA A 43 -14.68 13.45 -2.76
C ALA A 43 -14.50 11.98 -2.30
N GLY A 44 -13.27 11.59 -1.90
CA GLY A 44 -12.93 10.24 -1.46
C GLY A 44 -12.61 9.28 -2.60
N ASN A 45 -12.45 9.76 -3.84
CA ASN A 45 -11.98 8.91 -4.94
C ASN A 45 -10.50 8.59 -4.75
N VAL A 46 -10.15 7.31 -4.79
CA VAL A 46 -8.78 6.84 -4.61
C VAL A 46 -8.13 6.55 -5.96
N THR A 47 -6.92 7.03 -6.14
CA THR A 47 -6.06 6.80 -7.30
C THR A 47 -4.66 6.37 -6.83
N GLY A 48 -3.82 5.92 -7.75
CA GLY A 48 -2.47 5.44 -7.44
C GLY A 48 -2.27 3.98 -7.80
N PHE A 49 -1.09 3.48 -7.51
CA PHE A 49 -0.73 2.08 -7.78
C PHE A 49 -1.64 1.09 -7.04
N ASP A 50 -1.89 1.34 -5.76
CA ASP A 50 -2.76 0.50 -4.94
C ASP A 50 -4.20 0.46 -5.44
N ALA A 51 -4.69 1.62 -5.95
CA ALA A 51 -6.03 1.67 -6.54
C ALA A 51 -6.10 0.88 -7.85
N ASP A 52 -5.08 0.99 -8.71
CA ASP A 52 -5.02 0.23 -9.96
C ASP A 52 -4.95 -1.29 -9.67
N VAL A 53 -4.06 -1.73 -8.78
CA VAL A 53 -3.93 -3.15 -8.39
C VAL A 53 -5.21 -3.65 -7.70
N GLY A 54 -5.81 -2.83 -6.82
CA GLY A 54 -7.08 -3.17 -6.16
C GLY A 54 -8.22 -3.38 -7.15
N ASN A 55 -8.36 -2.50 -8.14
CA ASN A 55 -9.38 -2.64 -9.17
C ASN A 55 -9.15 -3.89 -10.06
N LEU A 56 -7.90 -4.14 -10.46
CA LEU A 56 -7.54 -5.36 -11.20
C LEU A 56 -7.85 -6.62 -10.38
N LEU A 57 -7.58 -6.59 -9.07
CA LEU A 57 -7.90 -7.69 -8.16
C LEU A 57 -9.41 -7.94 -8.08
N CYS A 58 -10.22 -6.87 -7.91
CA CYS A 58 -11.68 -7.00 -7.89
C CYS A 58 -12.25 -7.54 -9.21
N GLU A 59 -11.69 -7.10 -10.35
CA GLU A 59 -12.06 -7.62 -11.66
C GLU A 59 -11.78 -9.13 -11.76
N LYS A 60 -10.60 -9.59 -11.36
CA LYS A 60 -10.24 -11.03 -11.32
C LYS A 60 -11.14 -11.84 -10.39
N LEU A 61 -11.59 -11.25 -9.29
CA LEU A 61 -12.48 -11.89 -8.31
C LEU A 61 -13.96 -11.78 -8.68
N ALA A 62 -14.31 -11.06 -9.75
CA ALA A 62 -15.68 -10.77 -10.19
C ALA A 62 -16.54 -10.11 -9.07
N VAL A 63 -15.96 -9.13 -8.37
CA VAL A 63 -16.61 -8.35 -7.31
C VAL A 63 -16.50 -6.85 -7.57
N LYS A 64 -17.31 -6.02 -6.90
CA LYS A 64 -17.14 -4.56 -6.91
C LYS A 64 -16.13 -4.13 -5.86
N CYS A 65 -15.23 -3.22 -6.23
CA CYS A 65 -14.35 -2.56 -5.28
C CYS A 65 -15.03 -1.39 -4.58
N ARG A 66 -14.79 -1.25 -3.28
CA ARG A 66 -15.08 -0.04 -2.52
C ARG A 66 -13.86 0.32 -1.67
N PHE A 67 -13.25 1.47 -1.97
CA PHE A 67 -12.13 1.96 -1.17
C PHE A 67 -12.61 2.65 0.11
N VAL A 68 -11.88 2.43 1.20
CA VAL A 68 -12.09 3.06 2.51
C VAL A 68 -10.79 3.71 2.93
N VAL A 69 -10.80 5.04 3.02
CA VAL A 69 -9.62 5.81 3.42
C VAL A 69 -9.47 5.77 4.94
N GLN A 70 -8.27 5.47 5.41
CA GLN A 70 -7.90 5.36 6.81
C GLN A 70 -6.43 5.72 6.99
N ALA A 71 -6.06 6.52 8.01
CA ALA A 71 -4.66 6.78 8.33
C ALA A 71 -3.85 5.48 8.44
N PHE A 72 -2.59 5.49 7.99
CA PHE A 72 -1.79 4.28 7.78
C PHE A 72 -1.63 3.43 9.07
N ASP A 73 -1.33 4.08 10.20
CA ASP A 73 -1.20 3.43 11.51
C ASP A 73 -2.51 2.80 12.02
N GLY A 74 -3.65 3.32 11.54
CA GLY A 74 -4.99 2.81 11.85
C GLY A 74 -5.47 1.66 10.95
N LEU A 75 -4.75 1.29 9.88
CA LEU A 75 -5.22 0.28 8.92
C LEU A 75 -5.38 -1.11 9.54
N ILE A 76 -4.38 -1.61 10.27
CA ILE A 76 -4.44 -2.93 10.91
C ILE A 76 -5.54 -2.99 11.99
N PRO A 77 -5.65 -2.03 12.93
CA PRO A 77 -6.77 -1.97 13.85
C PRO A 77 -8.14 -1.94 13.17
N ALA A 78 -8.29 -1.17 12.08
CA ALA A 78 -9.55 -1.06 11.34
C ALA A 78 -9.91 -2.37 10.60
N LEU A 79 -8.94 -3.10 10.03
CA LEU A 79 -9.15 -4.43 9.45
C LEU A 79 -9.64 -5.43 10.53
N LYS A 80 -9.00 -5.44 11.70
CA LYS A 80 -9.41 -6.29 12.84
C LYS A 80 -10.80 -5.94 13.35
N ALA A 81 -11.19 -4.66 13.27
CA ALA A 81 -12.54 -4.18 13.56
C ALA A 81 -13.54 -4.38 12.41
N LYS A 82 -13.14 -5.04 11.30
CA LYS A 82 -13.97 -5.36 10.12
C LYS A 82 -14.58 -4.11 9.44
N ARG A 83 -13.85 -2.97 9.44
CA ARG A 83 -14.28 -1.77 8.73
C ARG A 83 -14.11 -1.88 7.22
N PHE A 84 -13.25 -2.78 6.78
CA PHE A 84 -13.03 -3.22 5.41
C PHE A 84 -12.51 -4.68 5.43
N ASP A 85 -12.47 -5.32 4.27
CA ASP A 85 -12.17 -6.74 4.15
C ASP A 85 -10.68 -7.03 4.00
N VAL A 86 -9.94 -6.12 3.35
CA VAL A 86 -8.50 -6.22 3.11
C VAL A 86 -7.83 -4.86 3.17
N ILE A 87 -6.51 -4.85 3.36
CA ILE A 87 -5.66 -3.65 3.25
C ILE A 87 -4.89 -3.70 1.93
N ILE A 88 -4.99 -2.63 1.12
CA ILE A 88 -4.13 -2.41 -0.04
C ILE A 88 -3.60 -0.97 0.03
N SER A 89 -2.38 -0.80 0.55
CA SER A 89 -1.82 0.49 0.95
C SER A 89 -0.29 0.46 1.03
N GLY A 90 0.41 -0.07 0.03
CA GLY A 90 1.86 -0.19 0.06
C GLY A 90 2.39 -0.91 1.30
N MET A 91 1.59 -1.78 1.92
CA MET A 91 1.90 -2.34 3.24
C MET A 91 2.94 -3.45 3.16
N SER A 92 4.13 -3.21 3.70
CA SER A 92 5.21 -4.20 3.79
C SER A 92 4.80 -5.39 4.65
N ILE A 93 5.13 -6.58 4.18
CA ILE A 93 4.95 -7.84 4.89
C ILE A 93 6.05 -7.98 5.92
N THR A 94 5.72 -7.96 7.23
CA THR A 94 6.69 -8.15 8.31
C THR A 94 6.23 -9.23 9.29
N GLU A 95 7.16 -9.83 10.02
CA GLU A 95 6.82 -10.81 11.07
C GLU A 95 5.93 -10.20 12.16
N ASP A 96 6.17 -8.96 12.56
CA ASP A 96 5.37 -8.30 13.59
C ASP A 96 3.94 -8.07 13.13
N ARG A 97 3.73 -7.60 11.88
CA ARG A 97 2.41 -7.48 11.30
C ARG A 97 1.72 -8.83 11.10
N ARG A 98 2.49 -9.87 10.73
CA ARG A 98 1.98 -11.26 10.63
C ARG A 98 1.47 -11.83 11.97
N LYS A 99 1.89 -11.31 13.11
CA LYS A 99 1.30 -11.69 14.41
C LYS A 99 -0.14 -11.23 14.55
N GLU A 100 -0.50 -10.11 13.90
CA GLU A 100 -1.81 -9.47 14.02
C GLU A 100 -2.77 -9.79 12.87
N ILE A 101 -2.27 -9.83 11.63
CA ILE A 101 -3.03 -10.10 10.40
C ILE A 101 -2.28 -11.09 9.52
N ASP A 102 -2.97 -11.64 8.52
CA ASP A 102 -2.35 -12.39 7.44
C ASP A 102 -2.03 -11.48 6.25
N PHE A 103 -1.20 -11.97 5.36
CA PHE A 103 -0.85 -11.32 4.11
C PHE A 103 -1.02 -12.25 2.92
N SER A 104 -1.27 -11.66 1.77
CA SER A 104 -1.08 -12.33 0.49
C SER A 104 0.38 -12.65 0.22
N VAL A 105 0.67 -13.27 -0.92
CA VAL A 105 2.01 -13.25 -1.53
C VAL A 105 2.45 -11.79 -1.75
N GLY A 106 3.76 -11.54 -1.67
CA GLY A 106 4.33 -10.23 -2.02
C GLY A 106 4.23 -10.01 -3.53
N TYR A 107 3.73 -8.84 -3.95
CA TYR A 107 3.53 -8.53 -5.37
C TYR A 107 4.37 -7.34 -5.87
N ALA A 108 4.95 -6.57 -4.96
CA ALA A 108 5.80 -5.43 -5.28
C ALA A 108 6.90 -5.21 -4.23
N GLU A 109 7.97 -4.53 -4.61
CA GLU A 109 9.02 -4.09 -3.69
C GLU A 109 9.67 -2.81 -4.22
N LEU A 110 9.95 -1.86 -3.33
CA LEU A 110 10.63 -0.62 -3.64
C LEU A 110 11.74 -0.36 -2.61
N ALA A 111 12.81 0.34 -3.04
CA ALA A 111 13.87 0.74 -2.14
C ALA A 111 13.42 1.86 -1.21
N ASN A 112 13.97 1.85 0.01
CA ASN A 112 13.81 2.90 1.00
C ASN A 112 15.09 3.74 1.04
N MET A 113 14.96 5.05 1.18
CA MET A 113 16.10 5.97 1.17
C MET A 113 15.89 7.10 2.17
N PHE A 114 16.96 7.80 2.46
CA PHE A 114 16.91 9.07 3.17
C PHE A 114 16.97 10.23 2.17
N VAL A 115 16.41 11.36 2.57
CA VAL A 115 16.53 12.63 1.86
C VAL A 115 17.15 13.67 2.80
N ALA A 116 18.13 14.42 2.34
CA ALA A 116 18.84 15.41 3.15
C ALA A 116 19.07 16.71 2.35
N PRO A 117 19.33 17.84 3.02
CA PRO A 117 19.70 19.09 2.36
C PRO A 117 20.95 18.90 1.48
N LYS A 118 20.93 19.47 0.28
CA LYS A 118 22.09 19.49 -0.62
C LYS A 118 23.31 20.09 0.07
N GLY A 119 24.47 19.44 -0.07
CA GLY A 119 25.71 19.89 0.54
C GLY A 119 25.84 19.63 2.04
N SER A 120 24.87 18.99 2.68
CA SER A 120 25.02 18.49 4.06
C SER A 120 25.92 17.26 4.11
N ASP A 121 26.49 16.97 5.29
CA ASP A 121 27.31 15.79 5.50
C ASP A 121 26.54 14.49 5.19
N LEU A 122 25.26 14.43 5.54
CA LEU A 122 24.38 13.30 5.23
C LEU A 122 24.24 13.06 3.72
N ALA A 123 24.14 14.12 2.94
CA ALA A 123 23.95 14.05 1.49
C ALA A 123 25.18 13.48 0.73
N ALA A 124 26.35 13.45 1.37
CA ALA A 124 27.60 12.93 0.80
C ALA A 124 27.85 11.45 1.12
N ILE A 125 27.00 10.82 1.96
CA ILE A 125 27.19 9.43 2.40
C ILE A 125 26.69 8.46 1.33
N THR A 126 27.50 7.42 1.08
CA THR A 126 27.19 6.35 0.10
C THR A 126 27.29 4.94 0.69
N ASP A 127 27.46 4.85 2.00
CA ASP A 127 27.71 3.61 2.74
C ASP A 127 26.70 3.46 3.89
N TYR A 128 26.13 2.24 4.02
CA TYR A 128 25.06 1.96 4.97
C TYR A 128 25.50 2.14 6.43
N ASP A 129 26.65 1.60 6.82
CA ASP A 129 27.10 1.66 8.22
C ASP A 129 27.52 3.07 8.62
N THR A 130 28.10 3.81 7.69
CA THR A 130 28.42 5.24 7.86
C THR A 130 27.14 6.07 8.01
N LEU A 131 26.11 5.77 7.22
CA LEU A 131 24.82 6.44 7.32
C LEU A 131 24.19 6.23 8.70
N LEU A 132 24.11 5.00 9.20
CA LEU A 132 23.52 4.73 10.52
C LEU A 132 24.24 5.52 11.63
N LYS A 133 25.57 5.58 11.60
CA LYS A 133 26.35 6.35 12.58
C LYS A 133 26.13 7.87 12.46
N ALA A 134 25.97 8.36 11.25
CA ALA A 134 25.75 9.79 11.00
C ALA A 134 24.35 10.29 11.40
N LEU A 135 23.41 9.36 11.60
CA LEU A 135 22.06 9.69 12.08
C LEU A 135 21.99 9.88 13.60
N ASP A 136 23.03 9.52 14.35
CA ASP A 136 23.10 9.73 15.81
C ASP A 136 22.89 11.22 16.14
N GLY A 137 21.95 11.48 17.07
CA GLY A 137 21.57 12.85 17.49
C GLY A 137 20.85 13.67 16.42
N LYS A 138 20.63 13.15 15.20
CA LYS A 138 19.86 13.86 14.14
C LYS A 138 18.37 13.77 14.39
N LYS A 139 17.65 14.80 13.99
CA LYS A 139 16.20 14.82 13.93
C LYS A 139 15.76 14.15 12.64
N VAL A 140 15.24 12.91 12.74
CA VAL A 140 14.83 12.10 11.60
C VAL A 140 13.32 12.02 11.52
N GLY A 141 12.74 12.55 10.43
CA GLY A 141 11.32 12.45 10.17
C GLY A 141 10.94 11.10 9.55
N VAL A 142 9.82 10.55 9.99
CA VAL A 142 9.28 9.28 9.49
C VAL A 142 7.77 9.22 9.71
N GLN A 143 7.05 8.51 8.83
CA GLN A 143 5.62 8.33 9.05
C GLN A 143 5.33 7.28 10.13
N ALA A 144 4.33 7.56 10.97
CA ALA A 144 3.90 6.70 12.05
C ALA A 144 3.40 5.31 11.56
N GLY A 145 3.68 4.25 12.32
CA GLY A 145 3.21 2.90 12.03
C GLY A 145 3.89 2.21 10.84
N THR A 146 4.87 2.85 10.20
CA THR A 146 5.60 2.30 9.05
C THR A 146 6.77 1.42 9.46
N THR A 147 7.26 0.61 8.52
CA THR A 147 8.53 -0.13 8.67
C THR A 147 9.72 0.82 8.80
N HIS A 148 9.61 2.04 8.26
CA HIS A 148 10.63 3.09 8.39
C HIS A 148 10.78 3.54 9.84
N ALA A 149 9.66 3.77 10.57
CA ALA A 149 9.69 4.11 11.99
C ALA A 149 10.35 2.99 12.80
N HIS A 150 9.90 1.75 12.56
CA HIS A 150 10.44 0.58 13.26
C HIS A 150 11.94 0.33 12.97
N PHE A 151 12.37 0.57 11.72
CA PHE A 151 13.79 0.53 11.36
C PHE A 151 14.61 1.53 12.18
N LEU A 152 14.18 2.79 12.26
CA LEU A 152 14.88 3.81 13.03
C LEU A 152 14.96 3.45 14.51
N GLU A 153 13.85 3.03 15.12
CA GLU A 153 13.80 2.61 16.52
C GLU A 153 14.79 1.48 16.84
N LYS A 154 14.96 0.53 15.92
CA LYS A 154 15.85 -0.61 16.10
C LYS A 154 17.31 -0.32 15.78
N LYS A 155 17.57 0.47 14.73
CA LYS A 155 18.92 0.60 14.15
C LYS A 155 19.62 1.90 14.54
N VAL A 156 18.85 2.93 14.87
CA VAL A 156 19.35 4.26 15.20
C VAL A 156 18.65 4.80 16.45
N PRO A 157 18.72 4.09 17.59
CA PRO A 157 17.98 4.46 18.80
C PRO A 157 18.39 5.81 19.38
N ASP A 158 19.59 6.30 19.04
CA ASP A 158 20.12 7.58 19.52
C ASP A 158 19.71 8.76 18.60
N ALA A 159 18.98 8.52 17.52
CA ALA A 159 18.37 9.58 16.71
C ALA A 159 17.14 10.19 17.40
N ASP A 160 16.93 11.50 17.21
CA ASP A 160 15.69 12.17 17.63
C ASP A 160 14.59 11.91 16.57
N ILE A 161 13.87 10.80 16.72
CA ILE A 161 12.86 10.35 15.75
C ILE A 161 11.59 11.18 15.92
N LYS A 162 11.18 11.85 14.82
CA LYS A 162 9.93 12.60 14.72
C LYS A 162 8.94 11.84 13.85
N THR A 163 7.84 11.40 14.44
CA THR A 163 6.77 10.67 13.74
C THR A 163 5.68 11.63 13.29
N TYR A 164 5.14 11.39 12.07
CA TYR A 164 4.11 12.19 11.44
C TYR A 164 2.96 11.31 10.97
N ASP A 165 1.74 11.82 11.03
CA ASP A 165 0.57 11.09 10.53
C ASP A 165 0.61 10.95 9.00
N THR A 166 1.15 11.96 8.30
CA THR A 166 1.22 11.98 6.82
C THR A 166 2.58 12.42 6.31
N LEU A 167 2.90 12.04 5.06
CA LEU A 167 4.11 12.52 4.36
C LEU A 167 4.15 14.04 4.23
N ASP A 168 3.02 14.69 3.94
CA ASP A 168 2.99 16.14 3.76
C ASP A 168 3.42 16.88 5.02
N GLN A 169 2.98 16.46 6.21
CA GLN A 169 3.42 17.03 7.48
C GLN A 169 4.95 16.87 7.67
N MET A 170 5.48 15.69 7.38
CA MET A 170 6.92 15.42 7.44
C MET A 170 7.71 16.28 6.44
N GLN A 171 7.21 16.41 5.21
CA GLN A 171 7.84 17.21 4.16
C GLN A 171 7.88 18.71 4.51
N ILE A 172 6.83 19.24 5.14
CA ILE A 172 6.79 20.64 5.63
C ILE A 172 7.89 20.87 6.70
N ASP A 173 8.02 19.96 7.66
CA ASP A 173 9.02 20.09 8.71
C ASP A 173 10.45 19.91 8.17
N LEU A 174 10.65 19.05 7.18
CA LEU A 174 11.91 18.93 6.47
C LEU A 174 12.26 20.21 5.71
N ALA A 175 11.32 20.74 4.92
CA ALA A 175 11.53 21.96 4.12
C ALA A 175 11.83 23.20 4.98
N THR A 176 11.28 23.24 6.20
CA THR A 176 11.49 24.36 7.15
C THR A 176 12.67 24.13 8.11
N GLY A 177 13.41 23.02 7.98
CA GLY A 177 14.59 22.71 8.81
C GLY A 177 14.27 22.36 10.26
N ARG A 178 13.03 21.92 10.55
CA ARG A 178 12.66 21.41 11.87
C ARG A 178 13.16 19.99 12.09
N ILE A 179 13.36 19.23 11.02
CA ILE A 179 14.05 17.95 10.98
C ILE A 179 15.24 18.03 10.01
N ASP A 180 16.27 17.23 10.27
CA ASP A 180 17.53 17.23 9.52
C ASP A 180 17.43 16.36 8.25
N THR A 181 16.64 15.29 8.31
CA THR A 181 16.47 14.29 7.26
C THR A 181 15.12 13.60 7.41
N ALA A 182 14.65 12.93 6.35
CA ALA A 182 13.47 12.09 6.38
C ALA A 182 13.75 10.74 5.72
N PHE A 183 13.08 9.69 6.20
CA PHE A 183 13.21 8.33 5.71
C PHE A 183 11.85 7.80 5.21
N ALA A 184 11.80 7.38 3.95
CA ALA A 184 10.58 6.86 3.31
C ALA A 184 10.94 6.02 2.07
N ASP A 185 9.90 5.49 1.40
CA ASP A 185 10.05 4.92 0.06
C ASP A 185 10.67 5.92 -0.91
N VAL A 186 11.56 5.46 -1.76
CA VAL A 186 12.25 6.32 -2.73
C VAL A 186 11.29 7.10 -3.62
N SER A 187 10.15 6.52 -3.99
CA SER A 187 9.13 7.17 -4.82
C SER A 187 8.49 8.38 -4.13
N ALA A 188 8.17 8.27 -2.85
CA ALA A 188 7.60 9.36 -2.06
C ALA A 188 8.61 10.52 -1.89
N LEU A 189 9.88 10.19 -1.71
CA LEU A 189 10.95 11.19 -1.67
C LEU A 189 11.18 11.85 -3.03
N GLN A 190 11.12 11.10 -4.12
CA GLN A 190 11.20 11.66 -5.49
C GLN A 190 10.04 12.59 -5.81
N ASP A 191 8.82 12.26 -5.36
CA ASP A 191 7.67 13.17 -5.46
C ASP A 191 7.92 14.48 -4.70
N PHE A 192 8.47 14.42 -3.49
CA PHE A 192 8.88 15.60 -2.74
C PHE A 192 9.94 16.41 -3.49
N LEU A 193 11.00 15.77 -3.99
CA LEU A 193 12.10 16.44 -4.71
C LEU A 193 11.64 17.12 -6.01
N ALA A 194 10.54 16.67 -6.61
CA ALA A 194 9.93 17.30 -7.78
C ALA A 194 9.17 18.60 -7.44
N LYS A 195 8.77 18.79 -6.19
CA LYS A 195 8.06 19.98 -5.69
C LYS A 195 9.02 21.16 -5.47
N PRO A 196 8.53 22.42 -5.45
CA PRO A 196 9.36 23.61 -5.16
C PRO A 196 10.15 23.48 -3.85
N ASP A 197 9.52 22.95 -2.80
CA ASP A 197 10.10 22.83 -1.46
C ASP A 197 11.22 21.76 -1.40
N GLY A 198 11.20 20.80 -2.32
CA GLY A 198 12.24 19.77 -2.43
C GLY A 198 13.50 20.18 -3.18
N LYS A 199 13.52 21.34 -3.85
CA LYS A 199 14.63 21.76 -4.74
C LYS A 199 15.99 21.84 -4.05
N ASN A 200 16.03 22.14 -2.76
CA ASN A 200 17.25 22.26 -1.96
C ASN A 200 17.67 20.92 -1.31
N PHE A 201 16.99 19.85 -1.62
CA PHE A 201 17.23 18.53 -1.07
C PHE A 201 17.69 17.54 -2.14
N GLN A 202 18.26 16.42 -1.72
CA GLN A 202 18.64 15.30 -2.57
C GLN A 202 18.50 13.98 -1.81
N LEU A 203 18.39 12.88 -2.51
CA LEU A 203 18.47 11.56 -1.91
C LEU A 203 19.89 11.34 -1.38
N VAL A 204 20.00 10.68 -0.23
CA VAL A 204 21.24 10.09 0.25
C VAL A 204 21.47 8.81 -0.53
N ASP A 205 22.59 8.62 -1.19
CA ASP A 205 22.84 7.52 -2.13
C ASP A 205 23.12 6.18 -1.43
N VAL A 206 22.19 5.81 -0.53
CA VAL A 206 22.17 4.53 0.17
C VAL A 206 20.78 3.93 0.02
N LYS A 207 20.65 2.92 -0.85
CA LYS A 207 19.40 2.17 -1.06
C LYS A 207 19.28 1.07 -0.04
N ILE A 208 18.19 1.07 0.72
CA ILE A 208 17.92 0.07 1.75
C ILE A 208 16.74 -0.80 1.28
N LEU A 209 17.04 -2.02 0.91
CA LEU A 209 16.05 -3.06 0.55
C LEU A 209 15.85 -4.03 1.71
N SER A 210 14.86 -4.88 1.63
CA SER A 210 14.64 -5.98 2.58
C SER A 210 15.83 -6.94 2.68
N THR A 211 16.62 -7.07 1.60
CA THR A 211 17.86 -7.86 1.57
C THR A 211 19.02 -7.21 2.33
N VAL A 212 18.98 -5.89 2.53
CA VAL A 212 19.97 -5.14 3.35
C VAL A 212 19.54 -5.16 4.81
N ASP A 213 18.25 -4.90 5.07
CA ASP A 213 17.71 -4.95 6.42
C ASP A 213 16.29 -5.56 6.46
N PRO A 214 16.12 -6.72 7.09
CA PRO A 214 14.83 -7.42 7.14
C PRO A 214 13.75 -6.69 7.95
N THR A 215 14.07 -5.64 8.72
CA THR A 215 13.06 -4.83 9.42
C THR A 215 12.13 -4.11 8.44
N LEU A 216 12.56 -3.89 7.19
CA LEU A 216 11.77 -3.28 6.14
C LEU A 216 10.74 -4.25 5.52
N GLY A 217 10.80 -5.54 5.88
CA GLY A 217 9.83 -6.55 5.47
C GLY A 217 10.25 -7.32 4.23
N GLU A 218 9.32 -8.15 3.70
CA GLU A 218 9.54 -9.10 2.60
C GLU A 218 8.87 -8.65 1.29
N GLY A 219 8.75 -7.33 1.09
CA GLY A 219 7.97 -6.72 0.00
C GLY A 219 6.56 -6.34 0.44
N VAL A 220 5.77 -5.84 -0.51
CA VAL A 220 4.40 -5.34 -0.30
C VAL A 220 3.39 -6.43 -0.59
N GLY A 221 2.40 -6.59 0.29
CA GLY A 221 1.30 -7.55 0.15
C GLY A 221 -0.04 -6.96 0.57
N VAL A 222 -1.11 -7.65 0.20
CA VAL A 222 -2.47 -7.35 0.66
C VAL A 222 -2.64 -7.88 2.08
N GLY A 223 -3.01 -6.99 3.03
CA GLY A 223 -3.32 -7.38 4.41
C GLY A 223 -4.71 -8.00 4.51
N ILE A 224 -4.84 -9.12 5.24
CA ILE A 224 -6.07 -9.93 5.32
C ILE A 224 -6.28 -10.35 6.77
N ALA A 225 -7.54 -10.43 7.23
CA ALA A 225 -7.83 -10.95 8.56
C ALA A 225 -7.34 -12.41 8.69
N LYS A 226 -6.74 -12.75 9.84
CA LYS A 226 -6.08 -14.06 10.06
C LYS A 226 -6.94 -15.28 9.75
N ASP A 227 -8.21 -15.23 10.05
CA ASP A 227 -9.11 -16.37 9.90
C ASP A 227 -9.73 -16.48 8.50
N ASN A 228 -9.42 -15.55 7.59
CA ASN A 228 -10.01 -15.53 6.25
C ASN A 228 -9.12 -16.24 5.21
N THR A 229 -8.89 -17.52 5.44
CA THR A 229 -8.02 -18.36 4.60
C THR A 229 -8.55 -18.53 3.17
N GLU A 230 -9.88 -18.55 2.99
CA GLU A 230 -10.51 -18.65 1.68
C GLU A 230 -10.26 -17.40 0.83
N LEU A 231 -10.47 -16.20 1.40
CA LEU A 231 -10.20 -14.94 0.72
C LEU A 231 -8.71 -14.82 0.39
N LYS A 232 -7.83 -15.18 1.34
CA LYS A 232 -6.37 -15.19 1.12
C LYS A 232 -5.98 -16.06 -0.08
N ALA A 233 -6.54 -17.27 -0.19
CA ALA A 233 -6.26 -18.17 -1.32
C ALA A 233 -6.71 -17.57 -2.66
N LYS A 234 -7.91 -16.95 -2.69
CA LYS A 234 -8.45 -16.27 -3.89
C LYS A 234 -7.58 -15.07 -4.30
N ILE A 235 -7.19 -14.25 -3.34
CA ILE A 235 -6.32 -13.08 -3.56
C ILE A 235 -4.94 -13.51 -4.07
N ASN A 236 -4.33 -14.51 -3.46
CA ASN A 236 -3.02 -15.02 -3.90
C ASN A 236 -3.08 -15.50 -5.35
N LYS A 237 -4.09 -16.29 -5.70
CA LYS A 237 -4.26 -16.77 -7.08
C LYS A 237 -4.41 -15.59 -8.06
N ALA A 238 -5.28 -14.64 -7.74
CA ALA A 238 -5.53 -13.47 -8.59
C ALA A 238 -4.29 -12.60 -8.75
N LEU A 239 -3.56 -12.31 -7.65
CA LEU A 239 -2.33 -11.52 -7.70
C LEU A 239 -1.25 -12.21 -8.55
N CYS A 240 -1.07 -13.53 -8.41
CA CYS A 240 -0.09 -14.25 -9.20
C CYS A 240 -0.43 -14.25 -10.70
N GLU A 241 -1.70 -14.32 -11.05
CA GLU A 241 -2.14 -14.17 -12.44
C GLU A 241 -1.86 -12.75 -12.96
N LEU A 242 -2.15 -11.70 -12.18
CA LEU A 242 -1.92 -10.30 -12.54
C LEU A 242 -0.43 -9.94 -12.65
N VAL A 243 0.42 -10.57 -11.84
CA VAL A 243 1.87 -10.43 -11.96
C VAL A 243 2.36 -11.15 -13.22
N ALA A 244 1.91 -12.39 -13.46
CA ALA A 244 2.33 -13.20 -14.60
C ALA A 244 1.90 -12.64 -15.95
N ASP A 245 0.71 -12.02 -16.04
CA ASP A 245 0.21 -11.39 -17.26
C ASP A 245 0.75 -9.96 -17.49
N GLY A 246 1.57 -9.45 -16.56
CA GLY A 246 2.22 -8.14 -16.63
C GLY A 246 1.31 -6.96 -16.25
N SER A 247 0.10 -7.20 -15.76
CA SER A 247 -0.84 -6.12 -15.39
C SER A 247 -0.32 -5.30 -14.21
N VAL A 248 0.29 -5.95 -13.20
CA VAL A 248 0.94 -5.26 -12.07
C VAL A 248 2.14 -4.45 -12.55
N GLY A 249 2.99 -5.01 -13.43
CA GLY A 249 4.14 -4.31 -14.02
C GLY A 249 3.72 -3.05 -14.79
N LYS A 250 2.68 -3.14 -15.64
CA LYS A 250 2.15 -1.97 -16.37
C LYS A 250 1.64 -0.88 -15.44
N SER A 251 0.92 -1.26 -14.40
CA SER A 251 0.47 -0.30 -13.38
C SER A 251 1.67 0.33 -12.65
N SER A 252 2.69 -0.47 -12.35
CA SER A 252 3.92 -0.01 -11.75
C SER A 252 4.66 1.01 -12.63
N GLU A 253 4.86 0.72 -13.90
CA GLU A 253 5.48 1.67 -14.87
C GLU A 253 4.70 2.97 -14.99
N LYS A 254 3.37 2.92 -14.94
CA LYS A 254 2.51 4.11 -14.97
C LYS A 254 2.82 5.05 -13.80
N TRP A 255 2.95 4.51 -12.59
CA TRP A 255 3.04 5.30 -11.35
C TRP A 255 4.48 5.56 -10.92
N PHE A 256 5.36 4.56 -10.98
CA PHE A 256 6.75 4.65 -10.49
C PHE A 256 7.77 4.89 -11.61
N LYS A 257 7.36 4.86 -12.88
CA LYS A 257 8.24 4.94 -14.06
C LYS A 257 9.26 3.80 -14.14
N MET A 258 8.99 2.72 -13.43
CA MET A 258 9.78 1.49 -13.40
C MET A 258 8.89 0.32 -12.99
N ASP A 259 9.30 -0.89 -13.33
CA ASP A 259 8.64 -2.10 -12.86
C ASP A 259 9.16 -2.47 -11.46
N ILE A 260 8.28 -2.42 -10.46
CA ILE A 260 8.54 -2.85 -9.08
C ILE A 260 7.81 -4.14 -8.74
N SER A 261 7.17 -4.78 -9.71
CA SER A 261 6.47 -6.05 -9.49
C SER A 261 7.44 -7.16 -9.08
N ARG A 262 6.94 -8.09 -8.26
CA ARG A 262 7.70 -9.26 -7.83
C ARG A 262 7.02 -10.54 -8.33
N PRO A 263 7.81 -11.53 -8.81
CA PRO A 263 7.27 -12.86 -9.09
C PRO A 263 6.64 -13.47 -7.83
N CYS A 264 5.50 -14.14 -7.98
CA CYS A 264 4.92 -14.92 -6.89
C CYS A 264 5.87 -16.07 -6.49
N GLN A 265 6.14 -16.15 -5.20
CA GLN A 265 6.90 -17.23 -4.58
C GLN A 265 6.03 -17.97 -3.57
#